data_36ea5e353791909ef0c613c7b31dc7d1
#
_entry.id   36ea5e353791909ef0c613c7b31dc7d1
#
_cell.length_a   1.000
_cell.length_b   1.000
_cell.length_c   1.000
_cell.angle_alpha   90.00
_cell.angle_beta   90.00
_cell.angle_gamma   90.00
#
_symmetry.space_group_name_H-M   'P 1'
#
loop_
_entity.id
_entity.type
_entity.pdbx_description
1 polymer ?
#
loop_
_entity_poly.entity_id
_entity_poly.type
_entity_poly.pdbx_seq_one_letter_code
_entity_poly.pdbx_strand_id
1 'polypeptide(L)'
;DYPRALGNIHTIESPYFPNSFYTEAEFLKAIIYLTNCQYENAKIIVAKFVKKYQPIRAGLGDILEQRCPGPKASEDEDAPTAEPSPEEAKKCLTFLNAVREGKASELSGERGRAVKPVVEGAFDDREILKNLEYIKVIKAEEQRLRDAKAPVKGSPLSSALASSLENASNDANVHAGSLARGRFVRAVE
;
A
#
# COMPACT_ATOMS: atom_id res chain seq x y z
N ASP A 1 -12.02 -18.17 -24.87
CA ASP A 1 -10.82 -18.25 -25.71
C ASP A 1 -9.57 -18.30 -24.82
N TYR A 2 -9.22 -19.52 -24.34
CA TYR A 2 -8.11 -19.76 -23.41
C TYR A 2 -6.72 -19.35 -23.99
N PRO A 3 -6.40 -19.62 -25.24
CA PRO A 3 -5.10 -19.19 -25.81
C PRO A 3 -4.90 -17.68 -25.76
N ARG A 4 -5.94 -16.90 -26.03
CA ARG A 4 -5.89 -15.44 -25.95
C ARG A 4 -5.72 -14.94 -24.52
N ALA A 5 -6.39 -15.58 -23.56
CA ALA A 5 -6.24 -15.27 -22.14
C ALA A 5 -4.81 -15.55 -21.66
N LEU A 6 -4.22 -16.70 -22.03
CA LEU A 6 -2.83 -17.02 -21.73
C LEU A 6 -1.85 -16.02 -22.35
N GLY A 7 -2.09 -15.58 -23.59
CA GLY A 7 -1.27 -14.54 -24.24
C GLY A 7 -1.27 -13.22 -23.44
N ASN A 8 -2.44 -12.78 -22.99
CA ASN A 8 -2.56 -11.59 -22.16
C ASN A 8 -1.83 -11.73 -20.81
N ILE A 9 -1.94 -12.91 -20.16
CA ILE A 9 -1.24 -13.18 -18.91
C ILE A 9 0.28 -13.15 -19.13
N HIS A 10 0.80 -13.75 -20.20
CA HIS A 10 2.22 -13.67 -20.54
C HIS A 10 2.71 -12.25 -20.80
N THR A 11 1.86 -11.39 -21.34
CA THR A 11 2.18 -9.97 -21.51
C THR A 11 2.35 -9.26 -20.18
N ILE A 12 1.46 -9.53 -19.22
CA ILE A 12 1.51 -8.96 -17.85
C ILE A 12 2.74 -9.48 -17.08
N GLU A 13 3.10 -10.76 -17.26
CA GLU A 13 4.28 -11.39 -16.65
C GLU A 13 5.61 -10.99 -17.32
N SER A 14 5.57 -10.10 -18.32
CA SER A 14 6.76 -9.66 -19.04
C SER A 14 7.74 -8.91 -18.12
N PRO A 15 9.07 -9.05 -18.33
CA PRO A 15 10.10 -8.30 -17.60
C PRO A 15 9.97 -6.77 -17.71
N TYR A 16 9.15 -6.27 -18.64
CA TYR A 16 8.86 -4.84 -18.78
C TYR A 16 7.97 -4.28 -17.64
N PHE A 17 7.33 -5.15 -16.85
CA PHE A 17 6.48 -4.79 -15.72
C PHE A 17 7.04 -5.36 -14.40
N PRO A 18 8.26 -4.99 -13.97
CA PRO A 18 8.96 -5.66 -12.86
C PRO A 18 8.27 -5.48 -11.51
N ASN A 19 7.48 -4.43 -11.34
CA ASN A 19 6.78 -4.11 -10.09
C ASN A 19 5.30 -4.53 -10.10
N SER A 20 4.87 -5.24 -11.13
CA SER A 20 3.48 -5.69 -11.22
C SER A 20 3.26 -6.88 -10.26
N PHE A 21 2.38 -6.66 -9.29
CA PHE A 21 1.95 -7.68 -8.34
C PHE A 21 0.52 -8.09 -8.68
N TYR A 22 0.42 -9.06 -9.61
CA TYR A 22 -0.86 -9.59 -10.07
C TYR A 22 -0.99 -11.08 -9.68
N THR A 23 -1.42 -11.32 -8.45
CA THR A 23 -1.68 -12.67 -7.94
C THR A 23 -2.74 -13.39 -8.74
N GLU A 24 -3.77 -12.64 -9.16
CA GLU A 24 -4.91 -13.13 -9.94
C GLU A 24 -4.49 -13.67 -11.31
N ALA A 25 -3.45 -13.13 -11.92
CA ALA A 25 -2.96 -13.61 -13.22
C ALA A 25 -2.42 -15.04 -13.14
N GLU A 26 -1.64 -15.35 -12.10
CA GLU A 26 -1.11 -16.70 -11.89
C GLU A 26 -2.22 -17.69 -11.49
N PHE A 27 -3.18 -17.23 -10.68
CA PHE A 27 -4.37 -18.03 -10.33
C PHE A 27 -5.22 -18.36 -11.56
N LEU A 28 -5.53 -17.35 -12.40
CA LEU A 28 -6.24 -17.55 -13.68
C LEU A 28 -5.48 -18.51 -14.59
N LYS A 29 -4.17 -18.43 -14.66
CA LYS A 29 -3.33 -19.35 -15.45
C LYS A 29 -3.48 -20.79 -14.98
N ALA A 30 -3.47 -21.01 -13.66
CA ALA A 30 -3.69 -22.34 -13.10
C ALA A 30 -5.10 -22.88 -13.45
N ILE A 31 -6.15 -22.05 -13.35
CA ILE A 31 -7.52 -22.42 -13.74
C ILE A 31 -7.59 -22.77 -15.23
N ILE A 32 -6.98 -21.99 -16.12
CA ILE A 32 -6.98 -22.25 -17.57
C ILE A 32 -6.34 -23.62 -17.85
N TYR A 33 -5.22 -23.95 -17.24
CA TYR A 33 -4.61 -25.27 -17.41
C TYR A 33 -5.47 -26.39 -16.86
N LEU A 34 -6.10 -26.18 -15.70
CA LEU A 34 -7.01 -27.15 -15.09
C LEU A 34 -8.22 -27.42 -15.98
N THR A 35 -8.87 -26.38 -16.52
CA THR A 35 -10.04 -26.51 -17.39
C THR A 35 -9.73 -27.15 -18.74
N ASN A 36 -8.47 -27.05 -19.19
CA ASN A 36 -7.97 -27.73 -20.37
C ASN A 36 -7.42 -29.15 -20.08
N CYS A 37 -7.70 -29.70 -18.89
CA CYS A 37 -7.22 -31.02 -18.47
C CYS A 37 -5.69 -31.15 -18.45
N GLN A 38 -4.96 -30.05 -18.38
CA GLN A 38 -3.49 -30.01 -18.30
C GLN A 38 -3.04 -29.97 -16.83
N TYR A 39 -3.37 -31.01 -16.08
CA TYR A 39 -3.19 -31.08 -14.62
C TYR A 39 -1.77 -30.90 -14.15
N GLU A 40 -0.78 -31.43 -14.89
CA GLU A 40 0.64 -31.27 -14.54
C GLU A 40 1.09 -29.82 -14.67
N ASN A 41 0.65 -29.12 -15.71
CA ASN A 41 0.94 -27.71 -15.89
C ASN A 41 0.29 -26.86 -14.79
N ALA A 42 -0.97 -27.14 -14.45
CA ALA A 42 -1.67 -26.48 -13.36
C ALA A 42 -0.93 -26.67 -12.02
N LYS A 43 -0.50 -27.91 -11.71
CA LYS A 43 0.27 -28.24 -10.52
C LYS A 43 1.59 -27.49 -10.42
N ILE A 44 2.31 -27.37 -11.53
CA ILE A 44 3.56 -26.60 -11.60
C ILE A 44 3.31 -25.12 -11.30
N ILE A 45 2.25 -24.53 -11.86
CA ILE A 45 1.89 -23.12 -11.61
C ILE A 45 1.53 -22.91 -10.15
N VAL A 46 0.69 -23.77 -9.56
CA VAL A 46 0.32 -23.67 -8.14
C VAL A 46 1.55 -23.80 -7.23
N ALA A 47 2.44 -24.73 -7.51
CA ALA A 47 3.68 -24.89 -6.72
C ALA A 47 4.58 -23.64 -6.80
N LYS A 48 4.72 -23.04 -7.99
CA LYS A 48 5.45 -21.79 -8.19
C LYS A 48 4.77 -20.63 -7.43
N PHE A 49 3.45 -20.53 -7.52
CA PHE A 49 2.65 -19.54 -6.82
C PHE A 49 2.90 -19.60 -5.30
N VAL A 50 2.72 -20.78 -4.69
CA VAL A 50 2.94 -20.95 -3.26
C VAL A 50 4.36 -20.56 -2.86
N LYS A 51 5.37 -21.04 -3.59
CA LYS A 51 6.76 -20.71 -3.31
C LYS A 51 7.06 -19.22 -3.39
N LYS A 52 6.44 -18.50 -4.32
CA LYS A 52 6.63 -17.06 -4.54
C LYS A 52 5.89 -16.21 -3.50
N TYR A 53 4.61 -16.54 -3.24
CA TYR A 53 3.71 -15.67 -2.48
C TYR A 53 3.66 -15.97 -0.97
N GLN A 54 3.96 -17.20 -0.55
CA GLN A 54 3.98 -17.54 0.88
C GLN A 54 4.95 -16.65 1.70
N PRO A 55 6.21 -16.40 1.28
CA PRO A 55 7.10 -15.50 2.01
C PRO A 55 6.64 -14.04 1.97
N ILE A 56 5.99 -13.61 0.88
CA ILE A 56 5.42 -12.26 0.74
C ILE A 56 4.27 -12.10 1.73
N ARG A 57 3.34 -13.04 1.77
CA ARG A 57 2.21 -13.03 2.69
C ARG A 57 2.67 -12.99 4.15
N ALA A 58 3.62 -13.83 4.51
CA ALA A 58 4.18 -13.85 5.87
C ALA A 58 4.85 -12.52 6.21
N GLY A 59 5.68 -11.98 5.33
CA GLY A 59 6.37 -10.71 5.57
C GLY A 59 5.43 -9.49 5.59
N LEU A 60 4.37 -9.47 4.78
CA LEU A 60 3.34 -8.44 4.85
C LEU A 60 2.52 -8.56 6.15
N GLY A 61 2.24 -9.78 6.61
CA GLY A 61 1.60 -10.03 7.90
C GLY A 61 2.42 -9.42 9.04
N ASP A 62 3.74 -9.69 9.07
CA ASP A 62 4.65 -9.11 10.05
C ASP A 62 4.62 -7.56 10.02
N ILE A 63 4.60 -6.95 8.82
CA ILE A 63 4.51 -5.50 8.65
C ILE A 63 3.17 -4.96 9.14
N LEU A 64 2.07 -5.63 8.81
CA LEU A 64 0.73 -5.22 9.25
C LEU A 64 0.61 -5.26 10.78
N GLU A 65 1.16 -6.28 11.43
CA GLU A 65 1.11 -6.38 12.89
C GLU A 65 1.99 -5.34 13.58
N GLN A 66 3.19 -5.09 13.08
CA GLN A 66 4.20 -4.29 13.79
C GLN A 66 4.21 -2.82 13.37
N ARG A 67 3.98 -2.53 12.10
CA ARG A 67 4.17 -1.20 11.50
C ARG A 67 2.89 -0.54 11.01
N CYS A 68 1.93 -1.34 10.57
CA CYS A 68 0.64 -0.89 10.07
C CYS A 68 -0.51 -1.54 10.85
N PRO A 69 -0.52 -1.47 12.21
CA PRO A 69 -1.54 -2.12 12.99
C PRO A 69 -2.93 -1.61 12.63
N GLY A 70 -3.94 -2.35 13.06
CA GLY A 70 -5.33 -2.00 12.87
C GLY A 70 -6.22 -3.22 13.03
N PRO A 71 -7.54 -3.04 12.96
CA PRO A 71 -8.48 -4.12 13.13
C PRO A 71 -8.19 -5.23 12.12
N LYS A 72 -8.24 -6.48 12.60
CA LYS A 72 -8.15 -7.66 11.73
C LYS A 72 -9.39 -7.67 10.82
N ALA A 73 -9.24 -8.21 9.62
CA ALA A 73 -10.38 -8.47 8.77
C ALA A 73 -11.40 -9.31 9.57
N SER A 74 -12.67 -8.92 9.56
CA SER A 74 -13.72 -9.71 10.19
C SER A 74 -13.84 -11.03 9.45
N GLU A 75 -14.07 -12.13 10.18
CA GLU A 75 -14.33 -13.44 9.58
C GLU A 75 -15.65 -13.47 8.77
N ASP A 76 -16.52 -12.47 8.97
CA ASP A 76 -17.73 -12.24 8.18
C ASP A 76 -17.41 -11.45 6.92
N GLU A 77 -17.54 -12.08 5.75
CA GLU A 77 -17.30 -11.47 4.43
C GLU A 77 -18.16 -10.21 4.17
N ASP A 78 -19.32 -10.09 4.83
CA ASP A 78 -20.25 -8.96 4.68
C ASP A 78 -20.05 -7.84 5.71
N ALA A 79 -19.16 -8.01 6.69
CA ALA A 79 -18.92 -6.97 7.68
C ALA A 79 -18.01 -5.85 7.11
N PRO A 80 -18.38 -4.59 7.26
CA PRO A 80 -17.52 -3.49 6.82
C PRO A 80 -16.17 -3.59 7.54
N THR A 81 -15.10 -3.63 6.77
CA THR A 81 -13.72 -3.64 7.32
C THR A 81 -13.56 -2.43 8.22
N ALA A 82 -13.40 -2.65 9.52
CA ALA A 82 -13.25 -1.55 10.47
C ALA A 82 -12.03 -0.70 10.09
N GLU A 83 -12.20 0.62 10.09
CA GLU A 83 -11.10 1.54 9.80
C GLU A 83 -10.08 1.54 10.94
N PRO A 84 -8.78 1.70 10.63
CA PRO A 84 -7.76 1.82 11.66
C PRO A 84 -7.97 3.12 12.45
N SER A 85 -7.61 3.10 13.72
CA SER A 85 -7.60 4.32 14.54
C SER A 85 -6.62 5.35 13.95
N PRO A 86 -6.81 6.66 14.24
CA PRO A 86 -5.90 7.70 13.74
C PRO A 86 -4.42 7.44 14.09
N GLU A 87 -4.14 6.88 15.26
CA GLU A 87 -2.78 6.56 15.69
C GLU A 87 -2.19 5.38 14.91
N GLU A 88 -2.98 4.36 14.63
CA GLU A 88 -2.57 3.21 13.83
C GLU A 88 -2.29 3.62 12.37
N ALA A 89 -3.16 4.45 11.80
CA ALA A 89 -2.97 4.99 10.47
C ALA A 89 -1.67 5.83 10.36
N LYS A 90 -1.40 6.70 11.34
CA LYS A 90 -0.16 7.48 11.40
C LYS A 90 1.09 6.61 11.51
N LYS A 91 1.04 5.49 12.25
CA LYS A 91 2.15 4.53 12.31
C LYS A 91 2.44 3.93 10.94
N CYS A 92 1.40 3.54 10.19
CA CYS A 92 1.55 3.01 8.85
C CYS A 92 2.14 4.04 7.88
N LEU A 93 1.70 5.31 7.94
CA LEU A 93 2.29 6.39 7.15
C LEU A 93 3.76 6.62 7.51
N THR A 94 4.12 6.55 8.79
CA THR A 94 5.51 6.69 9.24
C THR A 94 6.38 5.58 8.64
N PHE A 95 5.91 4.35 8.65
CA PHE A 95 6.59 3.23 8.00
C PHE A 95 6.74 3.48 6.48
N LEU A 96 5.67 3.90 5.80
CA LEU A 96 5.72 4.18 4.37
C LEU A 96 6.74 5.28 4.04
N ASN A 97 6.82 6.33 4.84
CA ASN A 97 7.83 7.38 4.69
C ASN A 97 9.25 6.84 4.92
N ALA A 98 9.46 5.97 5.91
CA ALA A 98 10.75 5.33 6.15
C ALA A 98 11.18 4.45 4.97
N VAL A 99 10.24 3.75 4.33
CA VAL A 99 10.50 2.99 3.09
C VAL A 99 10.95 3.92 1.98
N ARG A 100 10.25 5.03 1.76
CA ARG A 100 10.61 6.02 0.73
C ARG A 100 11.99 6.63 0.94
N GLU A 101 12.39 6.79 2.20
CA GLU A 101 13.72 7.32 2.57
C GLU A 101 14.81 6.24 2.59
N GLY A 102 14.47 4.99 2.31
CA GLY A 102 15.42 3.87 2.37
C GLY A 102 15.86 3.49 3.78
N LYS A 103 15.11 3.91 4.80
CA LYS A 103 15.43 3.70 6.23
C LYS A 103 14.69 2.52 6.87
N ALA A 104 13.85 1.81 6.10
CA ALA A 104 13.08 0.67 6.61
C ALA A 104 13.97 -0.58 6.69
N SER A 105 14.52 -0.82 7.87
CA SER A 105 15.40 -1.98 8.15
C SER A 105 14.69 -3.32 7.96
N GLU A 106 13.38 -3.35 8.13
CA GLU A 106 12.50 -4.51 7.96
C GLU A 106 12.56 -5.09 6.54
N LEU A 107 12.87 -4.24 5.55
CA LEU A 107 12.99 -4.65 4.15
C LEU A 107 14.39 -5.17 3.78
N SER A 108 15.32 -5.21 4.72
CA SER A 108 16.72 -5.61 4.45
C SER A 108 16.95 -7.12 4.56
N GLY A 109 16.14 -7.87 5.31
CA GLY A 109 16.22 -9.32 5.47
C GLY A 109 15.69 -10.10 4.26
N GLU A 110 15.82 -11.42 4.27
CA GLU A 110 15.34 -12.28 3.18
C GLU A 110 13.83 -12.14 2.94
N ARG A 111 13.03 -12.16 4.02
CA ARG A 111 11.58 -11.90 3.96
C ARG A 111 11.28 -10.48 3.50
N GLY A 112 12.03 -9.50 4.01
CA GLY A 112 11.89 -8.11 3.63
C GLY A 112 12.14 -7.88 2.14
N ARG A 113 13.15 -8.53 1.56
CA ARG A 113 13.43 -8.46 0.12
C ARG A 113 12.29 -9.01 -0.74
N ALA A 114 11.60 -10.06 -0.27
CA ALA A 114 10.44 -10.61 -0.97
C ALA A 114 9.24 -9.63 -0.95
N VAL A 115 9.04 -8.92 0.15
CA VAL A 115 7.93 -7.97 0.35
C VAL A 115 8.21 -6.61 -0.28
N LYS A 116 9.47 -6.24 -0.42
CA LYS A 116 9.90 -4.92 -0.89
C LYS A 116 9.18 -4.43 -2.16
N PRO A 117 9.06 -5.22 -3.25
CA PRO A 117 8.37 -4.76 -4.45
C PRO A 117 6.88 -4.43 -4.21
N VAL A 118 6.22 -5.16 -3.31
CA VAL A 118 4.81 -4.93 -2.98
C VAL A 118 4.63 -3.64 -2.19
N VAL A 119 5.53 -3.40 -1.22
CA VAL A 119 5.52 -2.18 -0.41
C VAL A 119 5.89 -0.97 -1.26
N GLU A 120 6.92 -1.07 -2.11
CA GLU A 120 7.31 -0.01 -3.04
C GLU A 120 6.21 0.27 -4.07
N GLY A 121 5.49 -0.76 -4.53
CA GLY A 121 4.33 -0.60 -5.41
C GLY A 121 3.18 0.19 -4.79
N ALA A 122 3.16 0.43 -3.48
CA ALA A 122 2.22 1.37 -2.86
C ALA A 122 2.46 2.82 -3.32
N PHE A 123 3.69 3.16 -3.72
CA PHE A 123 4.02 4.48 -4.26
C PHE A 123 3.55 4.68 -5.71
N ASP A 124 3.15 3.61 -6.40
CA ASP A 124 2.55 3.68 -7.74
C ASP A 124 1.02 3.86 -7.66
N ASP A 125 0.45 3.75 -6.45
CA ASP A 125 -0.98 3.95 -6.21
C ASP A 125 -1.33 5.43 -6.33
N ARG A 126 -2.23 5.74 -7.26
CA ARG A 126 -2.61 7.12 -7.58
C ARG A 126 -3.26 7.87 -6.43
N GLU A 127 -4.01 7.18 -5.58
CA GLU A 127 -4.68 7.80 -4.43
C GLU A 127 -3.67 8.12 -3.33
N ILE A 128 -2.75 7.21 -3.06
CA ILE A 128 -1.66 7.43 -2.11
C ILE A 128 -0.77 8.59 -2.58
N LEU A 129 -0.37 8.59 -3.86
CA LEU A 129 0.45 9.67 -4.42
C LEU A 129 -0.23 11.04 -4.30
N LYS A 130 -1.51 11.16 -4.68
CA LYS A 130 -2.27 12.41 -4.56
C LYS A 130 -2.33 12.89 -3.12
N ASN A 131 -2.54 11.97 -2.18
CA ASN A 131 -2.63 12.34 -0.76
C ASN A 131 -1.28 12.78 -0.20
N LEU A 132 -0.19 12.11 -0.57
CA LEU A 132 1.16 12.52 -0.20
C LEU A 132 1.53 13.89 -0.78
N GLU A 133 1.08 14.20 -1.99
CA GLU A 133 1.27 15.53 -2.60
C GLU A 133 0.45 16.60 -1.86
N TYR A 134 -0.79 16.30 -1.49
CA TYR A 134 -1.62 17.19 -0.69
C TYR A 134 -0.97 17.51 0.67
N ILE A 135 -0.40 16.51 1.36
CA ILE A 135 0.36 16.72 2.60
C ILE A 135 1.55 17.67 2.38
N LYS A 136 2.25 17.58 1.25
CA LYS A 136 3.35 18.51 0.93
C LYS A 136 2.84 19.95 0.77
N VAL A 137 1.69 20.12 0.10
CA VAL A 137 1.08 21.44 -0.08
C VAL A 137 0.70 22.04 1.27
N ILE A 138 0.03 21.28 2.13
CA ILE A 138 -0.34 21.74 3.48
C ILE A 138 0.92 22.19 4.26
N LYS A 139 1.97 21.39 4.27
CA LYS A 139 3.23 21.73 4.95
C LYS A 139 3.88 23.01 4.40
N ALA A 140 3.79 23.21 3.10
CA ALA A 140 4.30 24.44 2.48
C ALA A 140 3.47 25.67 2.92
N GLU A 141 2.14 25.56 3.00
CA GLU A 141 1.29 26.63 3.50
C GLU A 141 1.50 26.91 4.99
N GLU A 142 1.65 25.87 5.81
CA GLU A 142 2.04 26.03 7.23
C GLU A 142 3.37 26.79 7.36
N GLN A 143 4.35 26.49 6.51
CA GLN A 143 5.64 27.19 6.52
C GLN A 143 5.48 28.65 6.10
N ARG A 144 4.69 28.92 5.04
CA ARG A 144 4.38 30.29 4.60
C ARG A 144 3.71 31.11 5.71
N LEU A 145 2.80 30.48 6.45
CA LEU A 145 2.11 31.12 7.56
C LEU A 145 3.07 31.46 8.72
N ARG A 146 3.99 30.53 9.04
CA ARG A 146 5.06 30.76 10.04
C ARG A 146 5.97 31.92 9.67
N ASP A 147 6.28 32.06 8.38
CA ASP A 147 7.19 33.05 7.84
C ASP A 147 6.49 34.40 7.52
N ALA A 148 5.18 34.46 7.70
CA ALA A 148 4.38 35.65 7.43
C ALA A 148 4.81 36.84 8.32
N LYS A 149 4.83 38.04 7.72
CA LYS A 149 5.18 39.29 8.41
C LYS A 149 3.92 39.97 8.97
N ALA A 150 4.13 40.93 9.86
CA ALA A 150 3.07 41.84 10.27
C ALA A 150 2.47 42.59 9.04
N PRO A 151 1.17 42.85 8.97
CA PRO A 151 0.16 42.64 10.02
C PRO A 151 -0.48 41.23 10.09
N VAL A 152 -0.12 40.31 9.18
CA VAL A 152 -0.74 38.96 9.11
C VAL A 152 -0.40 38.17 10.36
N LYS A 153 0.90 38.16 10.74
CA LYS A 153 1.37 37.43 11.92
C LYS A 153 0.74 38.00 13.20
N GLY A 154 0.09 37.14 13.97
CA GLY A 154 -0.60 37.53 15.21
C GLY A 154 -2.02 38.05 15.03
N SER A 155 -2.55 38.05 13.79
CA SER A 155 -3.95 38.34 13.56
C SER A 155 -4.86 37.17 13.96
N PRO A 156 -6.13 37.42 14.33
CA PRO A 156 -7.11 36.34 14.57
C PRO A 156 -7.27 35.42 13.35
N LEU A 157 -7.12 35.95 12.14
CA LEU A 157 -7.17 35.17 10.90
C LEU A 157 -6.00 34.19 10.80
N SER A 158 -4.78 34.60 11.20
CA SER A 158 -3.61 33.71 11.12
C SER A 158 -3.72 32.55 12.12
N SER A 159 -4.29 32.77 13.30
CA SER A 159 -4.53 31.69 14.27
C SER A 159 -5.60 30.70 13.80
N ALA A 160 -6.69 31.20 13.22
CA ALA A 160 -7.75 30.36 12.65
C ALA A 160 -7.22 29.52 11.46
N LEU A 161 -6.41 30.13 10.59
CA LEU A 161 -5.80 29.45 9.47
C LEU A 161 -4.79 28.38 9.94
N ALA A 162 -3.97 28.67 10.95
CA ALA A 162 -3.04 27.69 11.53
C ALA A 162 -3.77 26.46 12.07
N SER A 163 -4.86 26.66 12.83
CA SER A 163 -5.68 25.56 13.34
C SER A 163 -6.33 24.75 12.20
N SER A 164 -6.81 25.41 11.15
CA SER A 164 -7.39 24.72 9.99
C SER A 164 -6.34 23.89 9.24
N LEU A 165 -5.14 24.41 9.05
CA LEU A 165 -4.03 23.69 8.39
C LEU A 165 -3.57 22.50 9.23
N GLU A 166 -3.49 22.65 10.55
CA GLU A 166 -3.16 21.55 11.47
C GLU A 166 -4.18 20.42 11.39
N ASN A 167 -5.47 20.73 11.41
CA ASN A 167 -6.55 19.75 11.26
C ASN A 167 -6.46 19.06 9.90
N ALA A 168 -6.33 19.82 8.80
CA ALA A 168 -6.18 19.28 7.46
C ALA A 168 -4.93 18.38 7.33
N SER A 169 -3.82 18.75 7.98
CA SER A 169 -2.59 17.95 8.03
C SER A 169 -2.84 16.63 8.77
N ASN A 170 -3.51 16.65 9.90
CA ASN A 170 -3.86 15.46 10.66
C ASN A 170 -4.75 14.52 9.85
N ASP A 171 -5.82 15.04 9.26
CA ASP A 171 -6.77 14.25 8.47
C ASP A 171 -6.08 13.62 7.23
N ALA A 172 -5.27 14.40 6.53
CA ALA A 172 -4.52 13.89 5.38
C ALA A 172 -3.51 12.80 5.76
N ASN A 173 -2.83 12.94 6.91
CA ASN A 173 -1.90 11.92 7.40
C ASN A 173 -2.62 10.62 7.79
N VAL A 174 -3.76 10.72 8.48
CA VAL A 174 -4.61 9.57 8.83
C VAL A 174 -5.09 8.87 7.55
N HIS A 175 -5.62 9.63 6.61
CA HIS A 175 -6.13 9.09 5.35
C HIS A 175 -5.03 8.40 4.52
N ALA A 176 -3.84 9.00 4.39
CA ALA A 176 -2.71 8.37 3.71
C ALA A 176 -2.29 7.05 4.35
N GLY A 177 -2.26 7.01 5.69
CA GLY A 177 -1.93 5.79 6.42
C GLY A 177 -2.98 4.69 6.27
N SER A 178 -4.27 5.06 6.27
CA SER A 178 -5.38 4.13 6.05
C SER A 178 -5.35 3.55 4.64
N LEU A 179 -5.10 4.36 3.62
CA LEU A 179 -4.95 3.91 2.23
C LEU A 179 -3.79 2.92 2.08
N ALA A 180 -2.63 3.23 2.66
CA ALA A 180 -1.46 2.36 2.61
C ALA A 180 -1.74 1.01 3.29
N ARG A 181 -2.35 1.04 4.48
CA ARG A 181 -2.76 -0.17 5.19
C ARG A 181 -3.75 -1.00 4.38
N GLY A 182 -4.79 -0.37 3.84
CA GLY A 182 -5.80 -1.04 3.02
C GLY A 182 -5.19 -1.74 1.81
N ARG A 183 -4.16 -1.14 1.18
CA ARG A 183 -3.42 -1.78 0.10
C ARG A 183 -2.65 -3.03 0.57
N PHE A 184 -1.98 -2.95 1.73
CA PHE A 184 -1.24 -4.09 2.26
C PHE A 184 -2.17 -5.23 2.71
N VAL A 185 -3.32 -4.92 3.29
CA VAL A 185 -4.35 -5.91 3.64
C VAL A 185 -4.81 -6.66 2.39
N ARG A 186 -5.21 -5.95 1.35
CA ARG A 186 -5.62 -6.58 0.07
C ARG A 186 -4.53 -7.42 -0.60
N ALA A 187 -3.27 -7.16 -0.29
CA ALA A 187 -2.17 -7.96 -0.82
C ALA A 187 -1.88 -9.23 0.00
N VAL A 188 -2.45 -9.35 1.20
CA VAL A 188 -2.35 -10.54 2.08
C VAL A 188 -3.54 -11.48 1.91
N GLU A 189 -4.73 -10.94 1.62
CA GLU A 189 -5.95 -11.68 1.26
C GLU A 189 -5.79 -12.41 -0.08
#